data_ed38f58346c1388168b0ad5769897ac6
#
_entry.id   ed38f58346c1388168b0ad5769897ac6
#
_cell.length_a   1.000
_cell.length_b   1.000
_cell.length_c   1.000
_cell.angle_alpha   90.00
_cell.angle_beta   90.00
_cell.angle_gamma   90.00
#
_symmetry.space_group_name_H-M   'P 1'
#
loop_
_entity.id
_entity.type
_entity.pdbx_description
1 polymer ?
#
loop_
_entity_poly.entity_id
_entity_poly.type
_entity_poly.pdbx_seq_one_letter_code
_entity_poly.pdbx_strand_id
1 'polypeptide(L)'
;AGGVNENFVPGDVMLITDQLNLMGMSGLNPLMGPNLDEIGPRFPDMSQPYDREYCDLARKVAKQSNLTLREGVYAGLSGPSFESPADLRFLRLAGADAVGMSTVPEVIIARHGGMRVLGLSGVSNKANLDGSTITTHEEVIEAGRVITPKIETIVRGVLRGI
;
A
#
# COMPACT_ATOMS: atom_id res chain seq x y z
N ALA A 1 4.69 3.93 4.69
CA ALA A 1 4.85 4.38 3.29
C ALA A 1 5.04 5.88 3.22
N GLY A 2 5.78 6.35 2.23
CA GLY A 2 5.88 7.77 1.89
C GLY A 2 4.63 8.24 1.15
N GLY A 3 4.01 9.35 1.60
CA GLY A 3 2.86 9.95 0.93
C GLY A 3 3.30 10.79 -0.27
N VAL A 4 2.95 10.36 -1.48
CA VAL A 4 3.23 11.05 -2.75
C VAL A 4 2.11 12.03 -3.09
N ASN A 5 0.88 11.72 -2.67
CA ASN A 5 -0.26 12.61 -2.81
C ASN A 5 -0.11 13.84 -1.89
N GLU A 6 -0.33 15.03 -2.44
CA GLU A 6 -0.17 16.32 -1.71
C GLU A 6 -1.08 16.45 -0.49
N ASN A 7 -2.24 15.81 -0.55
CA ASN A 7 -3.24 15.86 0.52
C ASN A 7 -2.99 14.88 1.65
N PHE A 8 -1.97 14.01 1.52
CA PHE A 8 -1.62 13.06 2.57
C PHE A 8 -0.65 13.70 3.55
N VAL A 9 -0.85 13.40 4.82
CA VAL A 9 0.02 13.88 5.90
C VAL A 9 0.51 12.71 6.76
N PRO A 10 1.69 12.83 7.40
CA PRO A 10 2.17 11.80 8.34
C PRO A 10 1.13 11.50 9.41
N GLY A 11 0.89 10.22 9.67
CA GLY A 11 -0.16 9.76 10.56
C GLY A 11 -1.49 9.41 9.90
N ASP A 12 -1.67 9.69 8.60
CA ASP A 12 -2.82 9.21 7.84
C ASP A 12 -2.78 7.68 7.65
N VAL A 13 -3.95 7.07 7.49
CA VAL A 13 -4.12 5.70 7.03
C VAL A 13 -4.75 5.74 5.64
N MET A 14 -4.15 5.03 4.70
CA MET A 14 -4.65 4.88 3.34
C MET A 14 -5.22 3.47 3.14
N LEU A 15 -6.47 3.39 2.67
CA LEU A 15 -7.03 2.20 2.05
C LEU A 15 -6.42 2.09 0.64
N ILE A 16 -5.76 0.99 0.38
CA ILE A 16 -5.18 0.74 -0.94
C ILE A 16 -6.27 0.22 -1.85
N THR A 17 -6.56 0.94 -2.91
CA THR A 17 -7.60 0.59 -3.90
C THR A 17 -7.03 -0.01 -5.18
N ASP A 18 -5.75 0.30 -5.47
CA ASP A 18 -4.99 -0.24 -6.59
C ASP A 18 -3.49 -0.15 -6.32
N GLN A 19 -2.67 -0.71 -7.20
CA GLN A 19 -1.22 -0.75 -7.02
C GLN A 19 -0.43 -0.59 -8.32
N LEU A 20 0.76 -0.02 -8.20
CA LEU A 20 1.80 -0.03 -9.24
C LEU A 20 2.87 -1.05 -8.87
N ASN A 21 3.00 -2.11 -9.66
CA ASN A 21 3.98 -3.18 -9.45
C ASN A 21 5.31 -2.86 -10.14
N LEU A 22 6.02 -1.85 -9.67
CA LEU A 22 7.31 -1.46 -10.28
C LEU A 22 8.40 -2.51 -10.01
N MET A 23 8.32 -3.24 -8.90
CA MET A 23 9.19 -4.39 -8.64
C MET A 23 9.04 -5.46 -9.72
N GLY A 24 7.80 -5.84 -10.04
CA GLY A 24 7.53 -6.82 -11.09
C GLY A 24 7.94 -6.35 -12.47
N MET A 25 7.75 -5.07 -12.78
CA MET A 25 8.19 -4.46 -14.05
C MET A 25 9.72 -4.44 -14.20
N SER A 26 10.46 -4.42 -13.09
CA SER A 26 11.93 -4.50 -13.07
C SER A 26 12.50 -5.93 -12.93
N GLY A 27 11.66 -6.95 -13.08
CA GLY A 27 12.11 -8.34 -13.04
C GLY A 27 12.10 -8.99 -11.64
N LEU A 28 11.43 -8.39 -10.67
CA LEU A 28 11.30 -8.90 -9.29
C LEU A 28 9.87 -9.35 -8.98
N ASN A 29 9.16 -9.91 -9.97
CA ASN A 29 7.82 -10.46 -9.73
C ASN A 29 7.93 -11.76 -8.91
N PRO A 30 7.18 -11.92 -7.81
CA PRO A 30 7.28 -13.09 -6.94
C PRO A 30 6.82 -14.40 -7.61
N LEU A 31 6.10 -14.33 -8.75
CA LEU A 31 5.66 -15.49 -9.52
C LEU A 31 6.63 -15.87 -10.66
N MET A 32 7.85 -15.33 -10.69
CA MET A 32 8.87 -15.76 -11.66
C MET A 32 9.33 -17.19 -11.39
N GLY A 33 9.69 -17.89 -12.48
CA GLY A 33 10.09 -19.30 -12.39
C GLY A 33 8.94 -20.27 -12.72
N PRO A 34 9.08 -21.57 -12.41
CA PRO A 34 8.02 -22.56 -12.59
C PRO A 34 6.79 -22.24 -11.75
N ASN A 35 5.61 -22.45 -12.34
CA ASN A 35 4.37 -22.27 -11.58
C ASN A 35 4.14 -23.43 -10.60
N LEU A 36 3.49 -23.15 -9.48
CA LEU A 36 2.96 -24.15 -8.56
C LEU A 36 1.46 -24.28 -8.83
N ASP A 37 1.11 -25.17 -9.77
CA ASP A 37 -0.27 -25.31 -10.29
C ASP A 37 -1.29 -25.68 -9.21
N GLU A 38 -0.84 -26.32 -8.13
CA GLU A 38 -1.65 -26.64 -6.96
C GLU A 38 -2.02 -25.42 -6.12
N ILE A 39 -1.32 -24.29 -6.28
CA ILE A 39 -1.62 -23.04 -5.57
C ILE A 39 -2.50 -22.13 -6.42
N GLY A 40 -2.18 -21.98 -7.71
CA GLY A 40 -2.94 -21.07 -8.55
C GLY A 40 -2.48 -21.06 -10.02
N PRO A 41 -3.19 -20.30 -10.87
CA PRO A 41 -2.92 -20.26 -12.31
C PRO A 41 -1.60 -19.54 -12.62
N ARG A 42 -0.92 -19.95 -13.72
CA ARG A 42 0.32 -19.31 -14.17
C ARG A 42 0.20 -17.79 -14.36
N PHE A 43 -0.97 -17.31 -14.77
CA PHE A 43 -1.23 -15.91 -15.03
C PHE A 43 -2.47 -15.45 -14.24
N PRO A 44 -2.30 -15.10 -12.95
CA PRO A 44 -3.40 -14.63 -12.13
C PRO A 44 -3.92 -13.27 -12.61
N ASP A 45 -5.24 -13.10 -12.58
CA ASP A 45 -5.88 -11.82 -12.87
C ASP A 45 -5.64 -10.83 -11.72
N MET A 46 -5.18 -9.63 -12.07
CA MET A 46 -4.90 -8.51 -11.16
C MET A 46 -5.78 -7.29 -11.45
N SER A 47 -6.90 -7.45 -12.16
CA SER A 47 -7.85 -6.36 -12.42
C SER A 47 -8.57 -5.86 -11.15
N GLN A 48 -8.62 -6.69 -10.10
CA GLN A 48 -9.16 -6.35 -8.79
C GLN A 48 -8.25 -6.95 -7.70
N PRO A 49 -7.08 -6.36 -7.44
CA PRO A 49 -6.13 -6.91 -6.48
C PRO A 49 -6.65 -6.85 -5.05
N TYR A 50 -7.46 -5.83 -4.74
CA TYR A 50 -8.10 -5.62 -3.44
C TYR A 50 -9.60 -5.91 -3.50
N ASP A 51 -10.10 -6.57 -2.47
CA ASP A 51 -11.50 -7.00 -2.41
C ASP A 51 -12.44 -5.83 -2.12
N ARG A 52 -13.45 -5.63 -2.99
CA ARG A 52 -14.38 -4.49 -2.90
C ARG A 52 -15.21 -4.50 -1.62
N GLU A 53 -15.72 -5.66 -1.20
CA GLU A 53 -16.53 -5.75 0.01
C GLU A 53 -15.70 -5.43 1.25
N TYR A 54 -14.43 -5.89 1.30
CA TYR A 54 -13.53 -5.54 2.40
C TYR A 54 -13.17 -4.06 2.39
N CYS A 55 -12.99 -3.45 1.21
CA CYS A 55 -12.79 -2.02 1.09
C CYS A 55 -14.02 -1.24 1.60
N ASP A 56 -15.23 -1.67 1.25
CA ASP A 56 -16.48 -1.03 1.72
C ASP A 56 -16.67 -1.19 3.23
N LEU A 57 -16.33 -2.34 3.78
CA LEU A 57 -16.31 -2.54 5.23
C LEU A 57 -15.30 -1.61 5.91
N ALA A 58 -14.10 -1.47 5.36
CA ALA A 58 -13.08 -0.56 5.90
C ALA A 58 -13.55 0.90 5.91
N ARG A 59 -14.20 1.36 4.83
CA ARG A 59 -14.83 2.71 4.75
C ARG A 59 -15.89 2.90 5.83
N LYS A 60 -16.77 1.91 5.97
CA LYS A 60 -17.84 1.93 6.98
C LYS A 60 -17.28 2.01 8.40
N VAL A 61 -16.29 1.17 8.71
CA VAL A 61 -15.64 1.13 10.04
C VAL A 61 -14.94 2.46 10.32
N ALA A 62 -14.17 3.00 9.36
CA ALA A 62 -13.49 4.28 9.53
C ALA A 62 -14.50 5.41 9.83
N LYS A 63 -15.60 5.47 9.07
CA LYS A 63 -16.67 6.45 9.28
C LYS A 63 -17.32 6.31 10.67
N GLN A 64 -17.63 5.10 11.11
CA GLN A 64 -18.21 4.83 12.42
C GLN A 64 -17.28 5.18 13.59
N SER A 65 -15.97 5.10 13.35
CA SER A 65 -14.93 5.38 14.34
C SER A 65 -14.41 6.82 14.26
N ASN A 66 -15.01 7.69 13.45
CA ASN A 66 -14.56 9.07 13.17
C ASN A 66 -13.08 9.13 12.75
N LEU A 67 -12.60 8.11 12.02
CA LEU A 67 -11.25 8.08 11.48
C LEU A 67 -11.23 8.60 10.04
N THR A 68 -10.30 9.49 9.75
CA THR A 68 -9.98 9.87 8.37
C THR A 68 -9.30 8.70 7.69
N LEU A 69 -9.93 8.13 6.66
CA LEU A 69 -9.37 7.09 5.80
C LEU A 69 -9.10 7.72 4.43
N ARG A 70 -7.82 7.77 4.06
CA ARG A 70 -7.40 8.14 2.71
C ARG A 70 -7.61 6.95 1.79
N GLU A 71 -7.67 7.18 0.50
CA GLU A 71 -7.74 6.11 -0.50
C GLU A 71 -6.76 6.41 -1.62
N GLY A 72 -6.20 5.38 -2.22
CA GLY A 72 -5.27 5.62 -3.32
C GLY A 72 -4.52 4.39 -3.81
N VAL A 73 -3.60 4.67 -4.74
CA VAL A 73 -2.74 3.72 -5.43
C VAL A 73 -1.40 3.61 -4.68
N TYR A 74 -1.01 2.39 -4.35
CA TYR A 74 0.27 2.09 -3.70
C TYR A 74 1.32 1.68 -4.74
N ALA A 75 2.44 2.41 -4.79
CA ALA A 75 3.58 2.04 -5.61
C ALA A 75 4.56 1.15 -4.82
N GLY A 76 4.79 -0.06 -5.31
CA GLY A 76 5.76 -1.01 -4.73
C GLY A 76 7.12 -0.89 -5.39
N LEU A 77 8.15 -0.54 -4.60
CA LEU A 77 9.56 -0.47 -4.99
C LEU A 77 10.39 -1.51 -4.24
N SER A 78 11.52 -1.89 -4.83
CA SER A 78 12.41 -2.89 -4.21
C SER A 78 13.27 -2.34 -3.06
N GLY A 79 13.53 -1.03 -3.01
CA GLY A 79 14.50 -0.48 -2.06
C GLY A 79 15.91 -1.07 -2.24
N PRO A 80 16.80 -1.01 -1.22
CA PRO A 80 16.57 -0.47 0.12
C PRO A 80 16.77 1.05 0.24
N SER A 81 17.21 1.75 -0.82
CA SER A 81 17.32 3.21 -0.81
C SER A 81 15.93 3.85 -0.85
N PHE A 82 15.78 4.98 -0.17
CA PHE A 82 14.66 5.88 -0.40
C PHE A 82 14.75 6.51 -1.79
N GLU A 83 13.61 6.96 -2.27
CA GLU A 83 13.42 7.53 -3.59
C GLU A 83 14.10 8.92 -3.70
N SER A 84 14.70 9.19 -4.85
CA SER A 84 15.15 10.54 -5.19
C SER A 84 13.94 11.45 -5.49
N PRO A 85 14.11 12.78 -5.44
CA PRO A 85 13.06 13.71 -5.86
C PRO A 85 12.53 13.46 -7.28
N ALA A 86 13.37 12.98 -8.19
CA ALA A 86 12.98 12.66 -9.56
C ALA A 86 12.10 11.40 -9.61
N ASP A 87 12.44 10.35 -8.84
CA ASP A 87 11.63 9.14 -8.70
C ASP A 87 10.26 9.49 -8.15
N LEU A 88 10.19 10.31 -7.11
CA LEU A 88 8.92 10.72 -6.49
C LEU A 88 8.03 11.51 -7.45
N ARG A 89 8.62 12.41 -8.25
CA ARG A 89 7.87 13.13 -9.30
C ARG A 89 7.35 12.19 -10.38
N PHE A 90 8.16 11.20 -10.78
CA PHE A 90 7.73 10.17 -11.73
C PHE A 90 6.58 9.32 -11.16
N LEU A 91 6.70 8.85 -9.92
CA LEU A 91 5.65 8.07 -9.25
C LEU A 91 4.34 8.83 -9.17
N ARG A 92 4.40 10.12 -8.82
CA ARG A 92 3.24 10.99 -8.80
C ARG A 92 2.60 11.16 -10.17
N LEU A 93 3.40 11.36 -11.22
CA LEU A 93 2.93 11.44 -12.61
C LEU A 93 2.29 10.12 -13.07
N ALA A 94 2.81 8.98 -12.61
CA ALA A 94 2.26 7.66 -12.86
C ALA A 94 0.96 7.36 -12.07
N GLY A 95 0.54 8.26 -11.18
CA GLY A 95 -0.71 8.14 -10.42
C GLY A 95 -0.57 7.46 -9.06
N ALA A 96 0.64 7.33 -8.51
CA ALA A 96 0.84 6.83 -7.15
C ALA A 96 0.41 7.87 -6.09
N ASP A 97 -0.27 7.41 -5.05
CA ASP A 97 -0.63 8.19 -3.86
C ASP A 97 0.32 7.94 -2.68
N ALA A 98 0.85 6.73 -2.59
CA ALA A 98 1.86 6.36 -1.61
C ALA A 98 2.88 5.41 -2.21
N VAL A 99 4.09 5.38 -1.63
CA VAL A 99 5.20 4.53 -2.06
C VAL A 99 5.81 3.77 -0.89
N GLY A 100 6.24 2.55 -1.14
CA GLY A 100 6.95 1.75 -0.15
C GLY A 100 7.55 0.46 -0.73
N MET A 101 8.20 -0.30 0.13
CA MET A 101 9.02 -1.47 -0.24
C MET A 101 8.34 -2.80 0.15
N SER A 102 7.01 -2.83 0.23
CA SER A 102 6.22 -4.00 0.68
C SER A 102 4.91 -4.11 -0.08
N THR A 103 4.03 -4.95 0.41
CA THR A 103 2.59 -5.01 0.05
C THR A 103 2.33 -5.61 -1.33
N VAL A 104 2.91 -5.06 -2.40
CA VAL A 104 2.60 -5.49 -3.77
C VAL A 104 2.97 -6.97 -4.03
N PRO A 105 4.16 -7.48 -3.65
CA PRO A 105 4.48 -8.89 -3.80
C PRO A 105 3.55 -9.81 -3.00
N GLU A 106 3.21 -9.41 -1.78
CA GLU A 106 2.31 -10.16 -0.89
C GLU A 106 0.91 -10.25 -1.49
N VAL A 107 0.40 -9.15 -2.05
CA VAL A 107 -0.90 -9.12 -2.73
C VAL A 107 -0.90 -10.03 -3.96
N ILE A 108 0.16 -10.01 -4.76
CA ILE A 108 0.29 -10.87 -5.94
C ILE A 108 0.22 -12.36 -5.54
N ILE A 109 0.97 -12.76 -4.51
CA ILE A 109 0.96 -14.15 -4.02
C ILE A 109 -0.40 -14.50 -3.43
N ALA A 110 -1.01 -13.64 -2.64
CA ALA A 110 -2.34 -13.87 -2.07
C ALA A 110 -3.39 -14.05 -3.17
N ARG A 111 -3.39 -13.19 -4.19
CA ARG A 111 -4.31 -13.29 -5.32
C ARG A 111 -4.05 -14.53 -6.17
N HIS A 112 -2.78 -14.92 -6.38
CA HIS A 112 -2.42 -16.18 -7.04
C HIS A 112 -3.03 -17.38 -6.31
N GLY A 113 -2.98 -17.40 -4.97
CA GLY A 113 -3.59 -18.44 -4.13
C GLY A 113 -5.09 -18.27 -3.88
N GLY A 114 -5.78 -17.40 -4.62
CA GLY A 114 -7.24 -17.23 -4.52
C GLY A 114 -7.72 -16.49 -3.26
N MET A 115 -6.84 -15.87 -2.49
CA MET A 115 -7.21 -15.13 -1.27
C MET A 115 -7.87 -13.79 -1.60
N ARG A 116 -8.82 -13.38 -0.76
CA ARG A 116 -9.37 -12.01 -0.74
C ARG A 116 -8.43 -11.11 0.05
N VAL A 117 -8.16 -9.91 -0.45
CA VAL A 117 -7.15 -9.01 0.12
C VAL A 117 -7.75 -7.67 0.50
N LEU A 118 -7.49 -7.20 1.72
CA LEU A 118 -7.63 -5.81 2.16
C LEU A 118 -6.23 -5.21 2.32
N GLY A 119 -5.97 -4.09 1.65
CA GLY A 119 -4.72 -3.34 1.77
C GLY A 119 -4.91 -2.06 2.58
N LEU A 120 -4.14 -1.91 3.64
CA LEU A 120 -4.06 -0.67 4.43
C LEU A 120 -2.61 -0.25 4.55
N SER A 121 -2.33 1.02 4.35
CA SER A 121 -0.99 1.58 4.50
C SER A 121 -1.01 2.81 5.41
N GLY A 122 -0.06 2.88 6.34
CA GLY A 122 0.17 4.10 7.11
C GLY A 122 1.10 5.04 6.35
N VAL A 123 0.76 6.31 6.31
CA VAL A 123 1.60 7.38 5.76
C VAL A 123 2.57 7.84 6.84
N SER A 124 3.84 7.47 6.74
CA SER A 124 4.86 7.77 7.75
C SER A 124 5.54 9.11 7.56
N ASN A 125 5.67 9.55 6.32
CA ASN A 125 6.32 10.79 5.94
C ASN A 125 5.69 11.35 4.65
N LYS A 126 5.86 12.63 4.40
CA LYS A 126 5.51 13.24 3.11
C LYS A 126 6.66 13.07 2.14
N ALA A 127 6.35 12.69 0.90
CA ALA A 127 7.36 12.56 -0.16
C ALA A 127 8.09 13.89 -0.41
N ASN A 128 9.40 13.81 -0.44
CA ASN A 128 10.30 14.97 -0.59
C ASN A 128 10.55 15.27 -2.07
N LEU A 129 9.58 15.91 -2.73
CA LEU A 129 9.60 16.15 -4.19
C LEU A 129 10.67 17.16 -4.66
N ASP A 130 11.19 17.97 -3.78
CA ASP A 130 12.16 19.04 -4.07
C ASP A 130 13.55 18.80 -3.48
N GLY A 131 13.72 17.77 -2.65
CA GLY A 131 14.98 17.44 -1.99
C GLY A 131 15.31 18.32 -0.78
N SER A 132 14.35 19.10 -0.26
CA SER A 132 14.58 20.05 0.84
C SER A 132 14.73 19.39 2.21
N THR A 133 14.27 18.14 2.37
CA THR A 133 14.29 17.39 3.64
C THR A 133 14.96 16.03 3.46
N ILE A 134 15.35 15.41 4.58
CA ILE A 134 15.88 14.05 4.61
C ILE A 134 14.83 13.17 5.25
N THR A 135 14.51 12.04 4.62
CA THR A 135 13.66 11.01 5.24
C THR A 135 14.53 10.10 6.09
N THR A 136 14.17 9.92 7.35
CA THR A 136 14.88 9.04 8.29
C THR A 136 14.01 7.86 8.71
N HIS A 137 14.65 6.75 9.12
CA HIS A 137 13.92 5.60 9.63
C HIS A 137 13.25 5.88 10.98
N GLU A 138 13.84 6.77 11.78
CA GLU A 138 13.31 7.21 13.07
C GLU A 138 11.96 7.91 12.93
N GLU A 139 11.81 8.79 11.92
CA GLU A 139 10.54 9.45 11.61
C GLU A 139 9.44 8.44 11.24
N VAL A 140 9.82 7.39 10.49
CA VAL A 140 8.89 6.31 10.12
C VAL A 140 8.40 5.56 11.36
N ILE A 141 9.29 5.26 12.33
CA ILE A 141 8.93 4.59 13.58
C ILE A 141 8.00 5.45 14.42
N GLU A 142 8.29 6.75 14.55
CA GLU A 142 7.46 7.66 15.37
C GLU A 142 6.04 7.81 14.77
N ALA A 143 5.93 7.97 13.46
CA ALA A 143 4.64 7.99 12.78
C ALA A 143 3.84 6.70 13.03
N GLY A 144 4.53 5.56 13.14
CA GLY A 144 3.93 4.27 13.44
C GLY A 144 3.11 4.26 14.74
N ARG A 145 3.51 5.01 15.76
CA ARG A 145 2.78 5.11 17.04
C ARG A 145 1.38 5.71 16.89
N VAL A 146 1.22 6.66 15.97
CA VAL A 146 -0.06 7.31 15.65
C VAL A 146 -0.90 6.45 14.70
N ILE A 147 -0.24 5.78 13.75
CA ILE A 147 -0.88 4.98 12.70
C ILE A 147 -1.44 3.66 13.24
N THR A 148 -0.68 2.96 14.08
CA THR A 148 -1.02 1.60 14.55
C THR A 148 -2.42 1.49 15.16
N PRO A 149 -2.85 2.34 16.11
CA PRO A 149 -4.19 2.22 16.70
C PRO A 149 -5.31 2.47 15.69
N LYS A 150 -5.07 3.30 14.67
CA LYS A 150 -6.05 3.56 13.61
C LYS A 150 -6.21 2.32 12.71
N ILE A 151 -5.10 1.71 12.28
CA ILE A 151 -5.12 0.47 11.48
C ILE A 151 -5.75 -0.66 12.29
N GLU A 152 -5.38 -0.82 13.55
CA GLU A 152 -5.97 -1.84 14.43
C GLU A 152 -7.49 -1.69 14.53
N THR A 153 -8.01 -0.48 14.69
CA THR A 153 -9.44 -0.21 14.74
C THR A 153 -10.13 -0.66 13.46
N ILE A 154 -9.58 -0.31 12.29
CA ILE A 154 -10.15 -0.69 11.00
C ILE A 154 -10.11 -2.21 10.81
N VAL A 155 -8.96 -2.84 11.04
CA VAL A 155 -8.80 -4.30 10.89
C VAL A 155 -9.77 -5.07 11.79
N ARG A 156 -9.83 -4.73 13.08
CA ARG A 156 -10.76 -5.38 14.03
C ARG A 156 -12.22 -5.18 13.63
N GLY A 157 -12.56 -3.99 13.11
CA GLY A 157 -13.91 -3.69 12.65
C GLY A 157 -14.28 -4.48 11.41
N VAL A 158 -13.40 -4.61 10.44
CA VAL A 158 -13.61 -5.43 9.24
C VAL A 158 -13.75 -6.90 9.60
N LEU A 159 -12.86 -7.45 10.44
CA LEU A 159 -12.92 -8.85 10.89
C LEU A 159 -14.21 -9.23 11.62
N ARG A 160 -14.91 -8.26 12.21
CA ARG A 160 -16.23 -8.49 12.83
C ARG A 160 -17.38 -8.44 11.81
N GLY A 161 -17.10 -7.94 10.61
CA GLY A 161 -18.11 -7.77 9.55
C GLY A 161 -18.07 -8.83 8.46
N ILE A 162 -17.10 -9.77 8.53
CA ILE A 162 -16.95 -10.89 7.57
C ILE A 162 -17.35 -12.23 8.18
#